data_7f5c62e90adb944681b176946ed5d680
#
_entry.id   7f5c62e90adb944681b176946ed5d680
#
_cell.length_a   1.000
_cell.length_b   1.000
_cell.length_c   1.000
_cell.angle_alpha   90.00
_cell.angle_beta   90.00
_cell.angle_gamma   90.00
#
_symmetry.space_group_name_H-M   'P 1'
#
loop_
_entity.id
_entity.type
_entity.pdbx_description
1 polymer ?
#
loop_
_entity_poly.entity_id
_entity_poly.type
_entity_poly.pdbx_seq_one_letter_code
_entity_poly.pdbx_strand_id
1 'polypeptide(L)'
;KEAGFDLIRGSHYPHSPAFSQACDEIGMLFWAENAFWGIGGHKGDGYWNASAYPVNESDRAEFENSVKAQLKELIRIHRNHPSIIVWSMSNEPFFTAPETIDPMRKLLEETVKLSKQLDPTRPAAVGGAQRPLGEKRIDKLGDIAGYNGDGSYIPEFQQPGMPTVVSEYGSTTADRPGEYDPGWGDLAKNNAQNGFPWRSGQAIWCAFDHGSIAGSALGKMGIIDYFRIPKRAWYWYRNAYKGITPPEWPQEGTPARISLVADRTDNIKADGTDDVMLSITILDARGKPVSNSPAVKLDILSGPGEFPTGTSILFEKESDIRILDGKAAIEFRSYYAGETVIRATSPELEPAEVKIRFTGSTPYTETFKVKERPYTRFETPTKTDNLQTFGPNNPTFCSSSANGHSSAFAADGDESTYWQASENDPERSWTLDTEKGLSIRHIRIAFPDLAPYQYKVEVSMDREHWSLIPDQTNNKQNENIRMIQVVPGIQGRFVRISFTGEKAAITDVQVIGTVID
;
A
#
# COMPACT_ATOMS: atom_id res chain seq x y z
N LYS A 1 -0.25 -12.13 17.70
CA LYS A 1 -0.72 -13.09 18.73
C LYS A 1 -0.79 -12.45 20.12
N GLU A 2 0.23 -11.68 20.50
CA GLU A 2 0.27 -11.00 21.80
C GLU A 2 -0.90 -10.02 21.99
N ALA A 3 -1.30 -9.30 20.96
CA ALA A 3 -2.45 -8.41 21.00
C ALA A 3 -3.81 -9.12 20.96
N GLY A 4 -3.84 -10.45 20.85
CA GLY A 4 -5.08 -11.24 20.85
C GLY A 4 -5.58 -11.63 19.46
N PHE A 5 -4.89 -11.24 18.40
CA PHE A 5 -5.22 -11.74 17.06
C PHE A 5 -4.88 -13.21 16.92
N ASP A 6 -5.71 -13.97 16.24
CA ASP A 6 -5.54 -15.39 15.97
C ASP A 6 -5.44 -15.73 14.48
N LEU A 7 -5.73 -14.75 13.61
CA LEU A 7 -5.62 -14.84 12.16
C LEU A 7 -4.69 -13.74 11.63
N ILE A 8 -3.86 -14.09 10.65
CA ILE A 8 -3.12 -13.15 9.82
C ILE A 8 -3.40 -13.41 8.34
N ARG A 9 -3.61 -12.36 7.58
CA ARG A 9 -3.70 -12.41 6.13
C ARG A 9 -2.37 -11.98 5.52
N GLY A 10 -1.80 -12.83 4.67
CA GLY A 10 -0.57 -12.58 3.96
C GLY A 10 -0.82 -11.78 2.68
N SER A 11 -1.11 -10.51 2.83
CA SER A 11 -1.37 -9.60 1.71
C SER A 11 -0.09 -9.16 1.01
N HIS A 12 0.01 -9.07 -0.30
CA HIS A 12 -0.87 -9.58 -1.36
C HIS A 12 -0.04 -10.48 -2.26
N TYR A 13 0.83 -11.29 -1.69
CA TYR A 13 1.82 -12.13 -2.39
C TYR A 13 2.31 -13.27 -1.49
N PRO A 14 2.96 -14.31 -2.05
CA PRO A 14 3.54 -15.38 -1.27
C PRO A 14 4.59 -14.87 -0.27
N HIS A 15 4.49 -15.31 0.97
CA HIS A 15 5.45 -15.00 2.02
C HIS A 15 6.57 -16.05 2.10
N SER A 16 7.66 -15.71 2.78
CA SER A 16 8.76 -16.64 3.04
C SER A 16 8.27 -17.89 3.79
N PRO A 17 8.84 -19.09 3.54
CA PRO A 17 8.57 -20.29 4.35
C PRO A 17 8.79 -20.08 5.85
N ALA A 18 9.75 -19.24 6.24
CA ALA A 18 9.98 -18.89 7.64
C ALA A 18 8.75 -18.19 8.27
N PHE A 19 7.98 -17.44 7.50
CA PHE A 19 6.75 -16.83 7.98
C PHE A 19 5.68 -17.86 8.29
N SER A 20 5.48 -18.84 7.41
CA SER A 20 4.54 -19.94 7.63
C SER A 20 4.96 -20.81 8.83
N GLN A 21 6.27 -21.09 8.96
CA GLN A 21 6.82 -21.79 10.11
C GLN A 21 6.56 -21.02 11.42
N ALA A 22 6.79 -19.73 11.46
CA ALA A 22 6.48 -18.92 12.64
C ALA A 22 4.99 -18.96 12.98
N CYS A 23 4.10 -18.93 11.97
CA CYS A 23 2.66 -19.08 12.19
C CYS A 23 2.31 -20.44 12.81
N ASP A 24 2.94 -21.53 12.35
CA ASP A 24 2.78 -22.87 12.92
C ASP A 24 3.21 -22.91 14.41
N GLU A 25 4.40 -22.38 14.70
CA GLU A 25 5.00 -22.39 16.05
C GLU A 25 4.19 -21.60 17.07
N ILE A 26 3.64 -20.45 16.69
CA ILE A 26 2.86 -19.60 17.60
C ILE A 26 1.35 -19.87 17.56
N GLY A 27 0.90 -20.79 16.69
CA GLY A 27 -0.51 -21.12 16.52
C GLY A 27 -1.33 -19.96 15.94
N MET A 28 -0.80 -19.29 14.91
CA MET A 28 -1.49 -18.21 14.16
C MET A 28 -2.12 -18.81 12.92
N LEU A 29 -3.43 -18.64 12.74
CA LEU A 29 -4.10 -19.02 11.50
C LEU A 29 -3.59 -18.13 10.36
N PHE A 30 -3.32 -18.72 9.20
CA PHE A 30 -2.75 -18.01 8.08
C PHE A 30 -3.62 -18.14 6.82
N TRP A 31 -4.05 -16.99 6.32
CA TRP A 31 -4.69 -16.83 5.02
C TRP A 31 -3.57 -16.51 4.01
N ALA A 32 -3.14 -17.52 3.25
CA ALA A 32 -2.07 -17.39 2.27
C ALA A 32 -2.62 -16.92 0.92
N GLU A 33 -2.00 -15.90 0.33
CA GLU A 33 -2.52 -15.22 -0.85
C GLU A 33 -1.56 -15.26 -2.04
N ASN A 34 -2.11 -15.47 -3.22
CA ASN A 34 -1.40 -15.45 -4.49
C ASN A 34 -1.23 -14.02 -5.00
N ALA A 35 -0.17 -13.76 -5.75
CA ALA A 35 0.16 -12.43 -6.28
C ALA A 35 -0.69 -12.06 -7.50
N PHE A 36 -2.00 -12.04 -7.34
CA PHE A 36 -2.94 -11.50 -8.32
C PHE A 36 -3.81 -10.44 -7.68
N TRP A 37 -3.45 -9.19 -7.82
CA TRP A 37 -4.11 -8.09 -7.12
C TRP A 37 -4.27 -6.84 -7.96
N GLY A 38 -5.37 -6.14 -7.72
CA GLY A 38 -5.63 -4.82 -8.26
C GLY A 38 -5.00 -3.76 -7.38
N ILE A 39 -4.40 -2.78 -8.00
CA ILE A 39 -3.72 -1.70 -7.31
C ILE A 39 -4.62 -0.47 -7.28
N GLY A 40 -5.33 -0.29 -6.19
CA GLY A 40 -6.00 0.96 -5.87
C GLY A 40 -5.01 1.89 -5.19
N GLY A 41 -3.99 2.34 -5.88
CA GLY A 41 -2.92 3.12 -5.29
C GLY A 41 -2.74 4.48 -5.92
N HIS A 42 -1.72 5.18 -5.48
CA HIS A 42 -1.37 6.52 -5.93
C HIS A 42 -0.37 6.45 -7.08
N LYS A 43 -0.55 7.30 -8.08
CA LYS A 43 0.28 7.28 -9.28
C LYS A 43 1.71 7.79 -9.09
N GLY A 44 2.01 8.52 -8.03
CA GLY A 44 3.38 8.95 -7.79
C GLY A 44 4.42 7.85 -7.99
N ASP A 45 3.99 6.60 -7.82
CA ASP A 45 4.79 5.39 -8.01
C ASP A 45 4.51 4.65 -9.33
N GLY A 46 3.71 5.21 -10.23
CA GLY A 46 3.38 4.61 -11.51
C GLY A 46 2.33 3.49 -11.50
N TYR A 47 1.63 3.30 -10.38
CA TYR A 47 0.74 2.15 -10.21
C TYR A 47 -0.72 2.36 -10.61
N TRP A 48 -1.21 3.58 -10.52
CA TRP A 48 -2.65 3.82 -10.55
C TRP A 48 -3.35 3.37 -11.83
N ASN A 49 -2.68 3.46 -12.97
CA ASN A 49 -3.23 3.01 -14.24
C ASN A 49 -3.01 1.53 -14.52
N ALA A 50 -2.33 0.82 -13.63
CA ALA A 50 -2.13 -0.60 -13.83
C ALA A 50 -3.45 -1.33 -13.65
N SER A 51 -3.94 -1.90 -14.73
CA SER A 51 -5.04 -2.86 -14.68
C SER A 51 -4.55 -4.14 -14.00
N ALA A 52 -5.35 -4.71 -13.11
CA ALA A 52 -5.04 -5.99 -12.47
C ALA A 52 -4.88 -7.13 -13.47
N TYR A 53 -5.52 -7.02 -14.61
CA TYR A 53 -5.41 -7.95 -15.73
C TYR A 53 -4.96 -7.17 -16.98
N PRO A 54 -4.06 -7.73 -17.83
CA PRO A 54 -3.50 -7.01 -18.96
C PRO A 54 -4.54 -6.54 -19.96
N VAL A 55 -4.46 -5.25 -20.31
CA VAL A 55 -5.28 -4.65 -21.35
C VAL A 55 -4.85 -5.17 -22.71
N ASN A 56 -3.53 -5.21 -22.96
CA ASN A 56 -2.97 -5.71 -24.21
C ASN A 56 -3.19 -7.22 -24.33
N GLU A 57 -3.78 -7.66 -25.40
CA GLU A 57 -4.06 -9.08 -25.64
C GLU A 57 -2.78 -9.93 -25.76
N SER A 58 -1.72 -9.35 -26.29
CA SER A 58 -0.40 -10.01 -26.41
C SER A 58 0.19 -10.46 -25.06
N ASP A 59 -0.11 -9.75 -23.97
CA ASP A 59 0.49 -9.98 -22.66
C ASP A 59 -0.30 -10.97 -21.82
N ARG A 60 -1.55 -11.26 -22.21
CA ARG A 60 -2.50 -12.06 -21.42
C ARG A 60 -2.01 -13.46 -21.15
N ALA A 61 -1.51 -14.15 -22.17
CA ALA A 61 -1.09 -15.54 -22.04
C ALA A 61 0.09 -15.71 -21.06
N GLU A 62 1.08 -14.85 -21.12
CA GLU A 62 2.23 -14.87 -20.22
C GLU A 62 1.82 -14.50 -18.79
N PHE A 63 0.97 -13.47 -18.63
CA PHE A 63 0.43 -13.08 -17.34
C PHE A 63 -0.35 -14.21 -16.68
N GLU A 64 -1.29 -14.83 -17.39
CA GLU A 64 -2.08 -15.95 -16.86
C GLU A 64 -1.21 -17.15 -16.47
N ASN A 65 -0.20 -17.46 -17.29
CA ASN A 65 0.77 -18.51 -16.98
C ASN A 65 1.57 -18.19 -15.73
N SER A 66 2.01 -16.94 -15.57
CA SER A 66 2.73 -16.46 -14.39
C SER A 66 1.88 -16.57 -13.12
N VAL A 67 0.63 -16.09 -13.14
CA VAL A 67 -0.31 -16.17 -12.01
C VAL A 67 -0.53 -17.63 -11.59
N LYS A 68 -0.74 -18.53 -12.56
CA LYS A 68 -0.93 -19.96 -12.30
C LYS A 68 0.34 -20.65 -11.80
N ALA A 69 1.51 -20.27 -12.31
CA ALA A 69 2.80 -20.79 -11.86
C ALA A 69 3.08 -20.39 -10.41
N GLN A 70 2.89 -19.12 -10.06
CA GLN A 70 3.05 -18.63 -8.69
C GLN A 70 2.10 -19.34 -7.71
N LEU A 71 0.84 -19.56 -8.08
CA LEU A 71 -0.09 -20.32 -7.26
C LEU A 71 0.37 -21.76 -7.04
N LYS A 72 0.89 -22.42 -8.10
CA LYS A 72 1.45 -23.79 -7.97
C LYS A 72 2.63 -23.83 -7.00
N GLU A 73 3.52 -22.87 -7.10
CA GLU A 73 4.69 -22.77 -6.21
C GLU A 73 4.28 -22.47 -4.79
N LEU A 74 3.38 -21.51 -4.57
CA LEU A 74 2.84 -21.18 -3.25
C LEU A 74 2.29 -22.45 -2.57
N ILE A 75 1.40 -23.17 -3.23
CA ILE A 75 0.78 -24.37 -2.66
C ILE A 75 1.82 -25.49 -2.46
N ARG A 76 2.72 -25.74 -3.41
CA ARG A 76 3.74 -26.79 -3.29
C ARG A 76 4.72 -26.55 -2.16
N ILE A 77 5.12 -25.31 -1.94
CA ILE A 77 6.06 -24.92 -0.89
C ILE A 77 5.38 -24.98 0.48
N HIS A 78 4.16 -24.48 0.58
CA HIS A 78 3.54 -24.19 1.87
C HIS A 78 2.45 -25.18 2.32
N ARG A 79 1.99 -26.12 1.49
CA ARG A 79 0.85 -27.00 1.83
C ARG A 79 1.03 -27.86 3.08
N ASN A 80 2.24 -28.06 3.55
CA ASN A 80 2.52 -28.85 4.75
C ASN A 80 2.48 -28.01 6.05
N HIS A 81 2.22 -26.70 5.96
CA HIS A 81 2.07 -25.84 7.12
C HIS A 81 0.63 -25.89 7.64
N PRO A 82 0.40 -26.40 8.87
CA PRO A 82 -0.95 -26.54 9.43
C PRO A 82 -1.60 -25.19 9.76
N SER A 83 -0.83 -24.13 9.93
CA SER A 83 -1.34 -22.77 10.13
C SER A 83 -2.12 -22.23 8.93
N ILE A 84 -1.78 -22.67 7.71
CA ILE A 84 -2.48 -22.22 6.50
C ILE A 84 -3.85 -22.88 6.43
N ILE A 85 -4.90 -22.06 6.51
CA ILE A 85 -6.29 -22.52 6.54
C ILE A 85 -7.03 -22.29 5.23
N VAL A 86 -6.48 -21.47 4.32
CA VAL A 86 -7.11 -21.08 3.06
C VAL A 86 -6.06 -20.63 2.05
N TRP A 87 -6.32 -20.92 0.79
CA TRP A 87 -5.59 -20.38 -0.35
C TRP A 87 -6.42 -19.27 -0.99
N SER A 88 -5.91 -18.03 -0.97
CA SER A 88 -6.56 -16.89 -1.58
C SER A 88 -6.03 -16.65 -2.99
N MET A 89 -6.92 -16.51 -3.95
CA MET A 89 -6.54 -16.37 -5.37
C MET A 89 -6.09 -14.96 -5.71
N SER A 90 -6.58 -13.96 -4.98
CA SER A 90 -6.39 -12.55 -5.36
C SER A 90 -6.70 -11.58 -4.24
N ASN A 91 -6.38 -10.29 -4.50
CA ASN A 91 -6.94 -9.14 -3.80
C ASN A 91 -7.45 -8.08 -4.79
N GLU A 92 -8.68 -7.64 -4.63
CA GLU A 92 -9.27 -6.51 -5.38
C GLU A 92 -9.00 -6.53 -6.90
N PRO A 93 -9.11 -7.70 -7.57
CA PRO A 93 -8.76 -7.81 -8.98
C PRO A 93 -9.72 -7.04 -9.89
N PHE A 94 -10.79 -6.50 -9.33
CA PHE A 94 -11.74 -5.62 -10.00
C PHE A 94 -11.18 -4.21 -10.30
N PHE A 95 -10.05 -3.82 -9.70
CA PHE A 95 -9.27 -2.69 -10.18
C PHE A 95 -8.57 -3.06 -11.48
N THR A 96 -9.37 -3.15 -12.51
CA THR A 96 -8.97 -3.58 -13.85
C THR A 96 -9.77 -2.81 -14.89
N ALA A 97 -9.24 -2.71 -16.11
CA ALA A 97 -9.95 -2.05 -17.18
C ALA A 97 -11.30 -2.74 -17.46
N PRO A 98 -12.38 -2.02 -17.78
CA PRO A 98 -13.72 -2.60 -17.96
C PRO A 98 -13.76 -3.77 -18.96
N GLU A 99 -13.01 -3.70 -20.04
CA GLU A 99 -12.89 -4.74 -21.08
C GLU A 99 -12.15 -5.99 -20.62
N THR A 100 -11.45 -5.92 -19.49
CA THR A 100 -10.70 -7.05 -18.93
C THR A 100 -11.43 -7.77 -17.79
N ILE A 101 -12.62 -7.33 -17.40
CA ILE A 101 -13.40 -7.96 -16.31
C ILE A 101 -13.72 -9.43 -16.61
N ASP A 102 -14.16 -9.76 -17.81
CA ASP A 102 -14.52 -11.14 -18.15
C ASP A 102 -13.30 -12.08 -18.21
N PRO A 103 -12.19 -11.75 -18.88
CA PRO A 103 -10.99 -12.58 -18.82
C PRO A 103 -10.36 -12.63 -17.40
N MET A 104 -10.38 -11.55 -16.63
CA MET A 104 -9.96 -11.55 -15.22
C MET A 104 -10.80 -12.56 -14.41
N ARG A 105 -12.12 -12.50 -14.54
CA ARG A 105 -13.04 -13.41 -13.86
C ARG A 105 -12.79 -14.88 -14.25
N LYS A 106 -12.55 -15.14 -15.53
CA LYS A 106 -12.18 -16.47 -16.02
C LYS A 106 -10.88 -16.99 -15.41
N LEU A 107 -9.87 -16.15 -15.31
CA LEU A 107 -8.59 -16.50 -14.65
C LEU A 107 -8.80 -16.86 -13.17
N LEU A 108 -9.66 -16.12 -12.46
CA LEU A 108 -10.01 -16.46 -11.07
C LEU A 108 -10.68 -17.84 -10.97
N GLU A 109 -11.62 -18.16 -11.86
CA GLU A 109 -12.24 -19.49 -11.90
C GLU A 109 -11.22 -20.60 -12.13
N GLU A 110 -10.27 -20.37 -13.04
CA GLU A 110 -9.20 -21.32 -13.35
C GLU A 110 -8.23 -21.50 -12.16
N THR A 111 -7.88 -20.42 -11.47
CA THR A 111 -7.01 -20.49 -10.28
C THR A 111 -7.69 -21.18 -9.11
N VAL A 112 -8.99 -20.95 -8.88
CA VAL A 112 -9.78 -21.70 -7.89
C VAL A 112 -9.77 -23.20 -8.20
N LYS A 113 -10.03 -23.59 -9.45
CA LYS A 113 -9.98 -25.00 -9.88
C LYS A 113 -8.58 -25.61 -9.69
N LEU A 114 -7.55 -24.86 -10.06
CA LEU A 114 -6.16 -25.29 -9.91
C LEU A 114 -5.77 -25.47 -8.44
N SER A 115 -6.16 -24.54 -7.58
CA SER A 115 -5.94 -24.65 -6.13
C SER A 115 -6.53 -25.94 -5.56
N LYS A 116 -7.77 -26.25 -5.89
CA LYS A 116 -8.46 -27.48 -5.46
C LYS A 116 -7.84 -28.77 -6.01
N GLN A 117 -7.25 -28.72 -7.20
CA GLN A 117 -6.51 -29.85 -7.76
C GLN A 117 -5.17 -30.10 -7.04
N LEU A 118 -4.51 -29.04 -6.60
CA LEU A 118 -3.20 -29.10 -5.94
C LEU A 118 -3.32 -29.42 -4.45
N ASP A 119 -4.35 -28.90 -3.80
CA ASP A 119 -4.68 -29.14 -2.40
C ASP A 119 -6.20 -29.16 -2.18
N PRO A 120 -6.82 -30.34 -2.24
CA PRO A 120 -8.26 -30.50 -1.99
C PRO A 120 -8.63 -30.39 -0.51
N THR A 121 -7.66 -30.27 0.39
CA THR A 121 -7.89 -30.26 1.84
C THR A 121 -8.22 -28.88 2.40
N ARG A 122 -7.91 -27.81 1.66
CA ARG A 122 -8.16 -26.43 2.04
C ARG A 122 -9.13 -25.74 1.09
N PRO A 123 -9.97 -24.83 1.60
CA PRO A 123 -10.83 -24.01 0.76
C PRO A 123 -10.02 -23.02 -0.07
N ALA A 124 -10.56 -22.68 -1.25
CA ALA A 124 -10.09 -21.57 -2.07
C ALA A 124 -10.93 -20.33 -1.79
N ALA A 125 -10.28 -19.18 -1.66
CA ALA A 125 -10.92 -17.89 -1.42
C ALA A 125 -10.61 -16.87 -2.53
N VAL A 126 -11.47 -15.88 -2.65
CA VAL A 126 -11.21 -14.67 -3.44
C VAL A 126 -11.18 -13.50 -2.46
N GLY A 127 -10.01 -12.90 -2.26
CA GLY A 127 -9.83 -11.75 -1.38
C GLY A 127 -10.26 -10.45 -2.06
N GLY A 128 -10.82 -9.51 -1.30
CA GLY A 128 -11.23 -8.22 -1.84
C GLY A 128 -12.24 -8.32 -2.96
N ALA A 129 -13.29 -9.15 -2.81
CA ALA A 129 -14.20 -9.53 -3.89
C ALA A 129 -15.50 -8.69 -3.92
N GLN A 130 -15.48 -7.47 -3.37
CA GLN A 130 -16.66 -6.61 -3.24
C GLN A 130 -17.15 -5.96 -4.54
N ARG A 131 -16.50 -6.21 -5.67
CA ARG A 131 -16.86 -5.72 -7.01
C ARG A 131 -16.46 -6.72 -8.07
N PRO A 132 -17.05 -6.64 -9.29
CA PRO A 132 -18.21 -5.83 -9.64
C PRO A 132 -19.50 -6.36 -9.02
N LEU A 133 -20.55 -5.56 -9.07
CA LEU A 133 -21.91 -5.97 -8.71
C LEU A 133 -22.61 -6.71 -9.89
N GLY A 134 -23.77 -7.30 -9.63
CA GLY A 134 -24.60 -7.94 -10.65
C GLY A 134 -24.04 -9.30 -11.11
N GLU A 135 -24.23 -9.62 -12.39
CA GLU A 135 -23.90 -10.94 -12.94
C GLU A 135 -22.40 -11.24 -13.00
N LYS A 136 -21.57 -10.21 -13.04
CA LYS A 136 -20.11 -10.34 -13.11
C LYS A 136 -19.43 -10.49 -11.74
N ARG A 137 -20.19 -10.68 -10.68
CA ARG A 137 -19.69 -10.86 -9.32
C ARG A 137 -18.62 -11.96 -9.24
N ILE A 138 -17.56 -11.69 -8.47
CA ILE A 138 -16.42 -12.59 -8.27
C ILE A 138 -16.39 -13.22 -6.88
N ASP A 139 -17.16 -12.71 -5.94
CA ASP A 139 -17.24 -13.21 -4.56
C ASP A 139 -17.68 -14.67 -4.44
N LYS A 140 -18.41 -15.18 -5.42
CA LYS A 140 -18.93 -16.54 -5.45
C LYS A 140 -18.09 -17.55 -6.23
N LEU A 141 -16.93 -17.16 -6.72
CA LEU A 141 -16.05 -18.02 -7.51
C LEU A 141 -15.28 -19.03 -6.66
N GLY A 142 -14.96 -18.68 -5.41
CA GLY A 142 -14.29 -19.55 -4.46
C GLY A 142 -15.24 -20.25 -3.48
N ASP A 143 -14.68 -20.90 -2.47
CA ASP A 143 -15.43 -21.52 -1.37
C ASP A 143 -15.69 -20.50 -0.24
N ILE A 144 -14.86 -19.46 -0.15
CA ILE A 144 -14.95 -18.38 0.83
C ILE A 144 -14.86 -17.04 0.08
N ALA A 145 -15.77 -16.14 0.38
CA ALA A 145 -15.74 -14.77 -0.12
C ALA A 145 -14.99 -13.85 0.86
N GLY A 146 -13.96 -13.17 0.37
CA GLY A 146 -13.26 -12.11 1.08
C GLY A 146 -13.76 -10.73 0.62
N TYR A 147 -14.25 -9.91 1.53
CA TYR A 147 -14.67 -8.53 1.22
C TYR A 147 -13.76 -7.55 1.92
N ASN A 148 -13.30 -6.52 1.22
CA ASN A 148 -12.71 -5.37 1.86
C ASN A 148 -13.82 -4.47 2.42
N GLY A 149 -13.50 -3.66 3.41
CA GLY A 149 -14.48 -3.03 4.30
C GLY A 149 -15.61 -2.27 3.63
N ASP A 150 -15.33 -1.60 2.50
CA ASP A 150 -16.35 -0.87 1.73
C ASP A 150 -17.42 -1.79 1.15
N GLY A 151 -17.06 -3.03 0.78
CA GLY A 151 -18.01 -4.03 0.28
C GLY A 151 -18.89 -4.63 1.36
N SER A 152 -18.43 -4.67 2.59
CA SER A 152 -19.15 -5.29 3.69
C SER A 152 -20.45 -4.58 4.09
N TYR A 153 -20.65 -3.33 3.65
CA TYR A 153 -21.90 -2.59 3.83
C TYR A 153 -22.94 -2.87 2.73
N ILE A 154 -22.55 -3.53 1.65
CA ILE A 154 -23.42 -3.77 0.50
C ILE A 154 -24.32 -4.97 0.81
N PRO A 155 -25.66 -4.81 0.79
CA PRO A 155 -26.60 -5.87 1.20
C PRO A 155 -26.44 -7.18 0.47
N GLU A 156 -26.08 -7.15 -0.82
CA GLU A 156 -25.86 -8.34 -1.66
C GLU A 156 -24.72 -9.21 -1.16
N PHE A 157 -23.75 -8.64 -0.43
CA PHE A 157 -22.62 -9.36 0.13
C PHE A 157 -22.86 -9.84 1.57
N GLN A 158 -23.85 -9.28 2.27
CA GLN A 158 -24.15 -9.66 3.65
C GLN A 158 -24.83 -11.02 3.80
N GLN A 159 -25.38 -11.56 2.71
CA GLN A 159 -26.01 -12.90 2.67
C GLN A 159 -25.59 -13.64 1.40
N PRO A 160 -24.31 -13.94 1.22
CA PRO A 160 -23.81 -14.55 -0.02
C PRO A 160 -24.20 -16.04 -0.17
N GLY A 161 -24.71 -16.69 0.88
CA GLY A 161 -25.00 -18.13 0.89
C GLY A 161 -23.75 -19.00 0.98
N MET A 162 -22.63 -18.45 1.42
CA MET A 162 -21.34 -19.10 1.61
C MET A 162 -20.56 -18.44 2.74
N PRO A 163 -19.50 -19.08 3.29
CA PRO A 163 -18.65 -18.45 4.28
C PRO A 163 -18.04 -17.13 3.77
N THR A 164 -17.99 -16.13 4.62
CA THR A 164 -17.44 -14.81 4.30
C THR A 164 -16.45 -14.36 5.34
N VAL A 165 -15.44 -13.62 4.90
CA VAL A 165 -14.43 -12.95 5.73
C VAL A 165 -14.31 -11.51 5.27
N VAL A 166 -14.26 -10.57 6.19
CA VAL A 166 -13.83 -9.20 5.86
C VAL A 166 -12.31 -9.23 5.76
N SER A 167 -11.82 -9.30 4.53
CA SER A 167 -10.39 -9.49 4.24
C SER A 167 -9.54 -8.26 4.55
N GLU A 168 -10.14 -7.07 4.59
CA GLU A 168 -9.52 -5.83 5.06
C GLU A 168 -10.56 -4.89 5.66
N TYR A 169 -10.27 -4.30 6.81
CA TYR A 169 -11.09 -3.24 7.38
C TYR A 169 -10.27 -2.33 8.27
N GLY A 170 -10.75 -1.10 8.49
CA GLY A 170 -10.17 -0.14 9.40
C GLY A 170 -8.77 0.26 8.99
N SER A 171 -8.23 1.21 9.65
CA SER A 171 -6.82 1.61 9.52
C SER A 171 -6.59 2.77 10.47
N THR A 172 -5.51 2.74 11.25
CA THR A 172 -4.99 3.97 11.81
C THR A 172 -4.04 4.58 10.77
N THR A 173 -4.30 5.73 10.26
CA THR A 173 -3.45 6.39 9.25
C THR A 173 -2.49 7.40 9.88
N ALA A 174 -2.05 7.16 11.12
CA ALA A 174 -1.25 8.06 11.90
C ALA A 174 0.11 7.47 12.31
N ASP A 175 1.12 8.34 12.39
CA ASP A 175 2.36 8.02 13.07
C ASP A 175 2.14 7.79 14.58
N ARG A 176 3.16 7.23 15.27
CA ARG A 176 3.12 7.18 16.73
C ARG A 176 2.89 8.57 17.33
N PRO A 177 2.09 8.69 18.39
CA PRO A 177 1.54 7.61 19.20
C PRO A 177 0.44 6.76 18.52
N GLY A 178 -0.26 7.23 17.50
CA GLY A 178 -1.24 6.49 16.71
C GLY A 178 -2.35 5.87 17.55
N GLU A 179 -3.29 6.70 17.99
CA GLU A 179 -4.49 6.25 18.71
C GLU A 179 -5.35 5.34 17.82
N TYR A 180 -6.14 4.49 18.46
CA TYR A 180 -7.20 3.80 17.74
C TYR A 180 -8.19 4.81 17.18
N ASP A 181 -8.35 4.76 15.88
CA ASP A 181 -9.37 5.51 15.15
C ASP A 181 -10.05 4.55 14.17
N PRO A 182 -11.40 4.44 14.22
CA PRO A 182 -12.13 3.64 13.25
C PRO A 182 -11.86 4.16 11.83
N GLY A 183 -11.24 3.34 11.01
CA GLY A 183 -10.92 3.68 9.62
C GLY A 183 -12.02 3.34 8.62
N TRP A 184 -11.64 3.26 7.37
CA TRP A 184 -12.53 2.90 6.28
C TRP A 184 -13.13 1.49 6.44
N GLY A 185 -14.31 1.29 5.90
CA GLY A 185 -15.01 0.02 5.93
C GLY A 185 -15.34 -0.47 7.33
N ASP A 186 -15.50 0.45 8.24
CA ASP A 186 -15.39 0.19 9.65
C ASP A 186 -16.56 -0.57 10.24
N LEU A 187 -16.44 -1.85 10.16
CA LEU A 187 -17.19 -2.72 11.04
C LEU A 187 -16.75 -2.56 12.50
N ALA A 188 -15.61 -1.95 12.75
CA ALA A 188 -15.09 -1.63 14.05
C ALA A 188 -15.78 -0.42 14.71
N LYS A 189 -16.55 0.40 14.00
CA LYS A 189 -17.46 1.38 14.63
C LYS A 189 -18.39 0.74 15.63
N ASN A 190 -18.74 -0.52 15.39
CA ASN A 190 -19.66 -1.25 16.24
C ASN A 190 -18.96 -2.19 17.22
N ASN A 191 -17.74 -2.45 17.07
CA ASN A 191 -16.63 -2.96 17.86
C ASN A 191 -15.73 -3.93 17.05
N ALA A 192 -14.44 -3.90 17.32
CA ALA A 192 -13.47 -4.81 16.71
C ALA A 192 -13.69 -6.29 17.09
N GLN A 193 -14.52 -6.56 18.07
CA GLN A 193 -14.74 -7.88 18.66
C GLN A 193 -15.91 -8.63 18.03
N ASN A 194 -16.99 -7.92 17.75
CA ASN A 194 -18.23 -8.59 17.37
C ASN A 194 -18.34 -8.73 15.87
N GLY A 195 -18.15 -9.96 15.42
CA GLY A 195 -18.54 -10.32 14.09
C GLY A 195 -20.03 -10.06 13.83
N PHE A 196 -20.36 -9.71 12.61
CA PHE A 196 -21.74 -9.83 12.17
C PHE A 196 -22.05 -11.31 11.94
N PRO A 197 -23.33 -11.76 12.13
CA PRO A 197 -23.70 -13.17 11.99
C PRO A 197 -23.39 -13.77 10.61
N TRP A 198 -23.27 -12.93 9.61
CA TRP A 198 -23.04 -13.32 8.23
C TRP A 198 -21.54 -13.45 7.86
N ARG A 199 -20.61 -13.19 8.76
CA ARG A 199 -19.17 -13.31 8.49
C ARG A 199 -18.44 -14.21 9.49
N SER A 200 -17.45 -14.93 9.00
CA SER A 200 -16.65 -15.87 9.79
C SER A 200 -15.41 -15.23 10.45
N GLY A 201 -15.01 -14.03 10.02
CA GLY A 201 -13.84 -13.35 10.56
C GLY A 201 -13.60 -12.00 9.90
N GLN A 202 -12.55 -11.33 10.37
CA GLN A 202 -12.13 -10.03 9.87
C GLN A 202 -10.62 -9.83 10.04
N ALA A 203 -9.97 -9.19 9.08
CA ALA A 203 -8.56 -8.82 9.15
C ALA A 203 -8.41 -7.31 9.09
N ILE A 204 -7.68 -6.76 10.06
CA ILE A 204 -7.38 -5.32 10.05
C ILE A 204 -6.34 -4.99 8.96
N TRP A 205 -6.54 -3.92 8.26
CA TRP A 205 -5.54 -3.30 7.41
C TRP A 205 -4.90 -2.12 8.14
N CYS A 206 -3.65 -2.24 8.65
CA CYS A 206 -2.85 -3.47 8.61
C CYS A 206 -2.07 -3.66 9.92
N ALA A 207 -1.28 -4.74 10.02
CA ALA A 207 -0.49 -5.01 11.22
C ALA A 207 0.68 -4.03 11.37
N PHE A 208 1.42 -3.76 10.30
CA PHE A 208 2.62 -2.93 10.29
C PHE A 208 2.49 -1.77 9.31
N ASP A 209 3.11 -0.64 9.65
CA ASP A 209 3.41 0.37 8.65
C ASP A 209 4.26 -0.25 7.55
N HIS A 210 4.02 0.15 6.32
CA HIS A 210 4.68 -0.45 5.16
C HIS A 210 5.22 0.62 4.20
N GLY A 211 6.09 0.21 3.28
CA GLY A 211 6.47 1.05 2.15
C GLY A 211 5.22 1.44 1.36
N SER A 212 5.03 2.72 1.13
CA SER A 212 3.83 3.22 0.48
C SER A 212 3.94 3.09 -1.03
N ILE A 213 2.90 2.55 -1.67
CA ILE A 213 2.67 2.73 -3.09
C ILE A 213 2.15 4.13 -3.43
N ALA A 214 1.78 4.90 -2.41
CA ALA A 214 1.21 6.24 -2.54
C ALA A 214 2.26 7.35 -2.48
N GLY A 215 3.49 7.09 -2.92
CA GLY A 215 4.52 8.10 -3.06
C GLY A 215 5.70 7.96 -2.09
N SER A 216 6.39 9.05 -1.79
CA SER A 216 7.66 9.10 -1.08
C SER A 216 7.59 8.88 0.44
N ALA A 217 6.41 8.70 1.01
CA ALA A 217 6.22 8.50 2.45
C ALA A 217 5.91 7.04 2.78
N LEU A 218 6.29 6.61 3.99
CA LEU A 218 5.86 5.32 4.53
C LEU A 218 4.35 5.33 4.76
N GLY A 219 3.69 4.22 4.44
CA GLY A 219 2.28 4.01 4.74
C GLY A 219 2.07 3.85 6.24
N LYS A 220 1.28 4.76 6.84
CA LYS A 220 1.05 4.84 8.30
C LYS A 220 -0.15 4.02 8.77
N MET A 221 -0.52 2.98 8.03
CA MET A 221 -1.75 2.22 8.23
C MET A 221 -1.64 1.11 9.28
N GLY A 222 -0.40 0.82 9.75
CA GLY A 222 -0.16 -0.22 10.74
C GLY A 222 -0.61 0.16 12.14
N ILE A 223 -0.95 -0.86 12.93
CA ILE A 223 -1.07 -0.73 14.40
C ILE A 223 0.27 -0.84 15.10
N ILE A 224 1.31 -1.27 14.38
CA ILE A 224 2.72 -1.27 14.74
C ILE A 224 3.46 -0.46 13.69
N ASP A 225 4.41 0.39 14.08
CA ASP A 225 5.14 1.21 13.12
C ASP A 225 6.14 0.40 12.29
N TYR A 226 6.75 1.04 11.29
CA TYR A 226 7.74 0.43 10.42
C TYR A 226 8.96 -0.13 11.19
N PHE A 227 9.28 0.46 12.34
CA PHE A 227 10.40 0.08 13.20
C PHE A 227 10.01 -0.91 14.30
N ARG A 228 8.85 -1.57 14.19
CA ARG A 228 8.34 -2.59 15.11
C ARG A 228 7.90 -2.06 16.48
N ILE A 229 7.69 -0.77 16.63
CA ILE A 229 7.18 -0.19 17.88
C ILE A 229 5.65 -0.16 17.82
N PRO A 230 4.95 -0.80 18.78
CA PRO A 230 3.50 -0.76 18.84
C PRO A 230 2.96 0.67 19.01
N LYS A 231 1.95 1.01 18.23
CA LYS A 231 1.18 2.24 18.40
C LYS A 231 0.12 2.05 19.49
N ARG A 232 -0.51 3.12 19.97
CA ARG A 232 -1.57 3.02 20.99
C ARG A 232 -2.76 2.19 20.49
N ALA A 233 -3.04 2.20 19.19
CA ALA A 233 -4.03 1.34 18.57
C ALA A 233 -3.79 -0.16 18.82
N TRP A 234 -2.53 -0.63 18.80
CA TRP A 234 -2.20 -2.02 19.14
C TRP A 234 -2.60 -2.38 20.58
N TYR A 235 -2.35 -1.47 21.54
CA TYR A 235 -2.74 -1.66 22.93
C TYR A 235 -4.26 -1.61 23.12
N TRP A 236 -4.95 -0.80 22.30
CA TRP A 236 -6.41 -0.78 22.27
C TRP A 236 -6.96 -2.15 21.86
N TYR A 237 -6.43 -2.76 20.77
CA TYR A 237 -6.84 -4.10 20.36
C TYR A 237 -6.50 -5.16 21.41
N ARG A 238 -5.32 -5.08 22.06
CA ARG A 238 -4.96 -5.99 23.14
C ARG A 238 -5.94 -5.89 24.31
N ASN A 239 -6.37 -4.70 24.65
CA ASN A 239 -7.41 -4.51 25.67
C ASN A 239 -8.74 -5.10 25.22
N ALA A 240 -9.16 -4.79 23.98
CA ALA A 240 -10.42 -5.25 23.42
C ALA A 240 -10.51 -6.80 23.37
N TYR A 241 -9.42 -7.49 23.00
CA TYR A 241 -9.43 -8.94 22.83
C TYR A 241 -9.03 -9.73 24.07
N LYS A 242 -8.21 -9.15 24.94
CA LYS A 242 -7.64 -9.87 26.10
C LYS A 242 -7.97 -9.24 27.45
N GLY A 243 -8.62 -8.09 27.49
CA GLY A 243 -8.92 -7.35 28.72
C GLY A 243 -7.66 -6.81 29.42
N ILE A 244 -6.54 -6.64 28.68
CA ILE A 244 -5.30 -6.13 29.26
C ILE A 244 -5.28 -4.60 29.10
N THR A 245 -5.44 -3.89 30.22
CA THR A 245 -5.42 -2.44 30.25
C THR A 245 -4.14 -1.88 29.63
N PRO A 246 -4.24 -0.87 28.74
CA PRO A 246 -3.07 -0.17 28.22
C PRO A 246 -2.22 0.43 29.34
N PRO A 247 -0.90 0.58 29.15
CA PRO A 247 -0.05 1.25 30.12
C PRO A 247 -0.39 2.75 30.19
N GLU A 248 0.05 3.41 31.26
CA GLU A 248 0.09 4.88 31.27
C GLU A 248 1.01 5.37 30.16
N TRP A 249 0.54 6.33 29.39
CA TRP A 249 1.31 6.90 28.30
C TRP A 249 2.30 7.95 28.79
N PRO A 250 3.53 7.95 28.24
CA PRO A 250 4.48 9.01 28.53
C PRO A 250 3.88 10.38 28.20
N GLN A 251 4.17 11.36 29.02
CA GLN A 251 3.83 12.77 28.78
C GLN A 251 5.10 13.55 28.49
N GLU A 252 4.96 14.73 27.92
CA GLU A 252 6.08 15.65 27.82
C GLU A 252 6.65 15.96 29.21
N GLY A 253 7.96 15.99 29.29
CA GLY A 253 8.69 16.22 30.53
C GLY A 253 10.04 16.88 30.25
N THR A 254 10.99 16.75 31.19
CA THR A 254 12.35 17.21 31.02
C THR A 254 13.25 16.00 30.71
N PRO A 255 13.67 15.80 29.45
CA PRO A 255 14.61 14.74 29.09
C PRO A 255 15.92 14.89 29.86
N ALA A 256 16.49 13.79 30.35
CA ALA A 256 17.74 13.80 31.10
C ALA A 256 18.71 12.69 30.65
N ARG A 257 18.20 11.55 30.22
CA ARG A 257 19.03 10.40 29.83
C ARG A 257 18.40 9.58 28.72
N ILE A 258 19.23 8.76 28.09
CA ILE A 258 18.82 7.77 27.11
C ILE A 258 18.81 6.38 27.74
N SER A 259 17.82 5.56 27.45
CA SER A 259 17.88 4.12 27.63
C SER A 259 18.12 3.48 26.26
N LEU A 260 19.15 2.64 26.15
CA LEU A 260 19.43 1.83 24.96
C LEU A 260 19.40 0.36 25.35
N VAL A 261 18.52 -0.42 24.74
CA VAL A 261 18.32 -1.83 25.06
C VAL A 261 18.33 -2.63 23.77
N ALA A 262 19.03 -3.79 23.81
CA ALA A 262 18.95 -4.80 22.77
C ALA A 262 17.98 -5.92 23.22
N ASP A 263 17.19 -6.46 22.31
CA ASP A 263 16.29 -7.58 22.60
C ASP A 263 17.07 -8.86 22.95
N ARG A 264 18.28 -9.00 22.39
CA ARG A 264 19.25 -10.07 22.68
C ARG A 264 20.66 -9.48 22.70
N THR A 265 21.51 -9.98 23.58
CA THR A 265 22.91 -9.54 23.69
C THR A 265 23.93 -10.63 23.36
N ASP A 266 23.50 -11.89 23.26
CA ASP A 266 24.33 -13.03 22.93
C ASP A 266 23.56 -14.13 22.19
N ASN A 267 24.24 -15.20 21.75
CA ASN A 267 23.70 -16.27 20.92
C ASN A 267 23.13 -15.78 19.57
N ILE A 268 23.72 -14.73 19.01
CA ILE A 268 23.33 -14.12 17.74
C ILE A 268 24.29 -14.61 16.66
N LYS A 269 23.78 -15.10 15.55
CA LYS A 269 24.61 -15.59 14.45
C LYS A 269 25.18 -14.43 13.64
N ALA A 270 26.47 -14.53 13.33
CA ALA A 270 27.16 -13.60 12.45
C ALA A 270 27.01 -14.03 10.97
N ASP A 271 25.81 -14.12 10.47
CA ASP A 271 25.48 -14.56 9.10
C ASP A 271 24.78 -13.48 8.25
N GLY A 272 24.58 -12.29 8.84
CA GLY A 272 23.92 -11.17 8.17
C GLY A 272 22.39 -11.29 8.09
N THR A 273 21.80 -12.30 8.74
CA THR A 273 20.35 -12.53 8.74
C THR A 273 19.74 -12.62 10.15
N ASP A 274 20.56 -12.82 11.18
CA ASP A 274 20.12 -12.89 12.57
C ASP A 274 20.23 -11.48 13.20
N ASP A 275 19.16 -10.72 13.08
CA ASP A 275 19.09 -9.31 13.50
C ASP A 275 18.84 -9.17 15.00
N VAL A 276 19.39 -8.12 15.57
CA VAL A 276 19.14 -7.66 16.94
C VAL A 276 18.33 -6.38 16.89
N MET A 277 17.21 -6.32 17.59
CA MET A 277 16.43 -5.09 17.71
C MET A 277 16.98 -4.19 18.82
N LEU A 278 17.47 -3.02 18.45
CA LEU A 278 17.87 -1.96 19.35
C LEU A 278 16.70 -1.03 19.61
N SER A 279 16.38 -0.81 20.87
CA SER A 279 15.31 0.08 21.30
C SER A 279 15.86 1.26 22.10
N ILE A 280 15.46 2.46 21.75
CA ILE A 280 15.77 3.72 22.40
C ILE A 280 14.53 4.22 23.13
N THR A 281 14.70 4.68 24.38
CA THR A 281 13.66 5.38 25.14
C THR A 281 14.27 6.62 25.80
N ILE A 282 13.59 7.75 25.69
CA ILE A 282 13.98 8.99 26.38
C ILE A 282 13.39 8.97 27.79
N LEU A 283 14.23 9.25 28.77
CA LEU A 283 13.89 9.24 30.18
C LEU A 283 14.14 10.59 30.84
N ASP A 284 13.35 10.91 31.86
CA ASP A 284 13.64 12.02 32.78
C ASP A 284 14.75 11.65 33.79
N ALA A 285 15.10 12.61 34.65
CA ALA A 285 16.12 12.39 35.71
C ALA A 285 15.75 11.30 36.72
N ARG A 286 14.48 10.92 36.84
CA ARG A 286 13.97 9.85 37.71
C ARG A 286 13.92 8.50 37.02
N GLY A 287 14.26 8.45 35.71
CA GLY A 287 14.18 7.25 34.90
C GLY A 287 12.78 6.93 34.38
N LYS A 288 11.82 7.87 34.47
CA LYS A 288 10.49 7.69 33.89
C LYS A 288 10.51 8.07 32.40
N PRO A 289 9.90 7.28 31.51
CA PRO A 289 9.76 7.63 30.09
C PRO A 289 9.02 8.95 29.88
N VAL A 290 9.52 9.74 28.93
CA VAL A 290 8.90 10.99 28.48
C VAL A 290 8.64 10.95 26.98
N SER A 291 7.63 11.67 26.50
CA SER A 291 7.24 11.68 25.08
C SER A 291 8.05 12.64 24.21
N ASN A 292 8.92 13.43 24.82
CA ASN A 292 9.85 14.29 24.10
C ASN A 292 10.70 13.47 23.12
N SER A 293 10.96 14.01 21.94
CA SER A 293 11.66 13.32 20.87
C SER A 293 12.86 14.11 20.36
N PRO A 294 13.91 14.30 21.20
CA PRO A 294 15.16 14.91 20.76
C PRO A 294 15.87 14.02 19.74
N ALA A 295 16.71 14.57 18.89
CA ALA A 295 17.52 13.78 17.98
C ALA A 295 18.47 12.85 18.76
N VAL A 296 18.53 11.58 18.35
CA VAL A 296 19.42 10.58 18.96
C VAL A 296 20.26 9.91 17.88
N LYS A 297 21.57 9.83 18.11
CA LYS A 297 22.50 9.13 17.24
C LYS A 297 22.99 7.85 17.90
N LEU A 298 23.00 6.74 17.14
CA LEU A 298 23.73 5.53 17.51
C LEU A 298 25.02 5.47 16.71
N ASP A 299 26.14 5.17 17.39
CA ASP A 299 27.45 4.94 16.79
C ASP A 299 28.00 3.59 17.24
N ILE A 300 28.62 2.84 16.33
CA ILE A 300 29.46 1.68 16.67
C ILE A 300 30.79 2.23 17.20
N LEU A 301 31.08 1.98 18.48
CA LEU A 301 32.36 2.36 19.09
C LEU A 301 33.48 1.37 18.79
N SER A 302 33.13 0.09 18.75
CA SER A 302 34.07 -1.02 18.44
C SER A 302 33.32 -2.27 18.06
N GLY A 303 34.02 -3.16 17.35
CA GLY A 303 33.50 -4.48 16.98
C GLY A 303 32.77 -4.52 15.63
N PRO A 304 32.28 -5.71 15.28
CA PRO A 304 31.62 -5.96 13.99
C PRO A 304 30.17 -5.49 13.96
N GLY A 305 29.62 -5.38 12.77
CA GLY A 305 28.21 -5.15 12.50
C GLY A 305 27.94 -3.83 11.79
N GLU A 306 26.70 -3.66 11.41
CA GLU A 306 26.26 -2.50 10.67
C GLU A 306 24.80 -2.14 10.93
N PHE A 307 24.51 -0.84 10.90
CA PHE A 307 23.17 -0.30 10.71
C PHE A 307 22.80 -0.28 9.21
N PRO A 308 21.55 -0.13 8.85
CA PRO A 308 21.17 0.13 7.45
C PRO A 308 21.95 1.29 6.80
N THR A 309 22.35 2.28 7.59
CA THR A 309 23.11 3.46 7.16
C THR A 309 24.63 3.31 7.22
N GLY A 310 25.15 2.21 7.79
CA GLY A 310 26.58 1.96 7.95
C GLY A 310 27.00 1.84 9.41
N THR A 311 28.02 2.60 9.83
CA THR A 311 28.57 2.55 11.19
C THR A 311 27.79 3.40 12.19
N SER A 312 26.87 4.22 11.73
CA SER A 312 26.03 5.08 12.58
C SER A 312 24.63 5.26 11.99
N ILE A 313 23.68 5.63 12.84
CA ILE A 313 22.32 5.99 12.42
C ILE A 313 21.82 7.15 13.30
N LEU A 314 21.14 8.12 12.65
CA LEU A 314 20.56 9.30 13.31
C LEU A 314 19.03 9.23 13.26
N PHE A 315 18.40 9.35 14.41
CA PHE A 315 16.95 9.44 14.56
C PHE A 315 16.55 10.89 14.81
N GLU A 316 15.65 11.41 13.99
CA GLU A 316 15.13 12.76 14.12
C GLU A 316 13.60 12.76 13.99
N LYS A 317 12.94 13.72 14.63
CA LYS A 317 11.46 13.80 14.59
C LYS A 317 10.93 14.04 13.17
N GLU A 318 11.62 14.86 12.40
CA GLU A 318 11.21 15.29 11.05
C GLU A 318 11.84 14.43 9.93
N SER A 319 12.55 13.37 10.28
CA SER A 319 13.15 12.41 9.34
C SER A 319 12.26 11.21 9.12
N ASP A 320 12.55 10.40 8.10
CA ASP A 320 11.92 9.06 7.93
C ASP A 320 12.53 8.04 8.90
N ILE A 321 13.78 8.28 9.36
CA ILE A 321 14.39 7.54 10.49
C ILE A 321 13.99 8.28 11.77
N ARG A 322 12.86 7.88 12.35
CA ARG A 322 12.14 8.70 13.32
C ARG A 322 12.40 8.32 14.77
N ILE A 323 12.49 9.35 15.61
CA ILE A 323 12.17 9.24 17.02
C ILE A 323 10.83 9.94 17.26
N LEU A 324 9.85 9.21 17.77
CA LEU A 324 8.49 9.70 18.02
C LEU A 324 8.01 9.19 19.37
N ASP A 325 7.28 10.01 20.10
CA ASP A 325 6.73 9.67 21.43
C ASP A 325 7.82 9.15 22.38
N GLY A 326 9.01 9.77 22.33
CA GLY A 326 10.17 9.43 23.13
C GLY A 326 10.84 8.10 22.82
N LYS A 327 10.52 7.47 21.67
CA LYS A 327 11.01 6.13 21.30
C LYS A 327 11.52 6.07 19.88
N ALA A 328 12.55 5.25 19.67
CA ALA A 328 13.03 4.80 18.37
C ALA A 328 13.49 3.34 18.44
N ALA A 329 13.56 2.66 17.32
CA ALA A 329 14.14 1.32 17.23
C ALA A 329 14.74 1.09 15.85
N ILE A 330 15.67 0.12 15.77
CA ILE A 330 16.31 -0.28 14.50
C ILE A 330 16.91 -1.68 14.65
N GLU A 331 16.92 -2.43 13.56
CA GLU A 331 17.67 -3.69 13.46
C GLU A 331 19.16 -3.42 13.29
N PHE A 332 19.97 -4.27 13.93
CA PHE A 332 21.41 -4.30 13.85
C PHE A 332 21.91 -5.73 13.59
N ARG A 333 22.82 -5.90 12.66
CA ARG A 333 23.32 -7.23 12.26
C ARG A 333 24.82 -7.26 12.09
N SER A 334 25.39 -8.47 12.03
CA SER A 334 26.79 -8.67 11.71
C SER A 334 27.03 -9.87 10.79
N TYR A 335 28.04 -9.75 9.95
CA TYR A 335 28.60 -10.86 9.13
C TYR A 335 29.84 -11.50 9.77
N TYR A 336 30.32 -10.94 10.89
CA TYR A 336 31.55 -11.36 11.55
C TYR A 336 31.31 -11.58 13.03
N ALA A 337 31.98 -12.62 13.58
CA ALA A 337 31.91 -12.94 15.01
C ALA A 337 32.77 -11.96 15.82
N GLY A 338 32.26 -11.53 16.95
CA GLY A 338 32.93 -10.61 17.86
C GLY A 338 31.97 -9.91 18.81
N GLU A 339 32.52 -9.10 19.71
CA GLU A 339 31.75 -8.23 20.59
C GLU A 339 31.67 -6.83 19.95
N THR A 340 30.48 -6.26 19.93
CA THR A 340 30.21 -4.92 19.44
C THR A 340 29.74 -4.03 20.60
N VAL A 341 30.28 -2.83 20.66
CA VAL A 341 29.83 -1.78 21.60
C VAL A 341 29.14 -0.68 20.80
N ILE A 342 27.89 -0.41 21.11
CA ILE A 342 27.09 0.64 20.50
C ILE A 342 26.77 1.68 21.57
N ARG A 343 26.93 2.96 21.22
CA ARG A 343 26.60 4.12 22.06
C ARG A 343 25.49 4.94 21.45
N ALA A 344 24.52 5.30 22.29
CA ALA A 344 23.48 6.28 21.99
C ALA A 344 23.87 7.65 22.57
N THR A 345 23.77 8.69 21.76
CA THR A 345 24.04 10.07 22.17
C THR A 345 22.94 11.03 21.72
N SER A 346 22.70 12.06 22.52
CA SER A 346 21.83 13.21 22.19
C SER A 346 22.37 14.45 22.90
N PRO A 347 22.24 15.65 22.35
CA PRO A 347 22.65 16.86 23.07
C PRO A 347 22.02 16.92 24.47
N GLU A 348 22.85 17.28 25.47
CA GLU A 348 22.44 17.51 26.86
C GLU A 348 21.85 16.28 27.61
N LEU A 349 21.81 15.09 27.00
CA LEU A 349 21.34 13.87 27.65
C LEU A 349 22.52 12.99 28.08
N GLU A 350 22.34 12.28 29.20
CA GLU A 350 23.26 11.24 29.61
C GLU A 350 23.22 10.11 28.55
N PRO A 351 24.40 9.74 27.96
CA PRO A 351 24.47 8.72 26.93
C PRO A 351 24.25 7.32 27.51
N ALA A 352 23.94 6.36 26.63
CA ALA A 352 23.80 4.96 26.98
C ALA A 352 24.65 4.08 26.06
N GLU A 353 25.07 2.90 26.57
CA GLU A 353 25.81 1.91 25.80
C GLU A 353 25.18 0.54 25.94
N VAL A 354 25.31 -0.27 24.88
CA VAL A 354 24.97 -1.69 24.90
C VAL A 354 26.09 -2.50 24.27
N LYS A 355 26.32 -3.69 24.79
CA LYS A 355 27.27 -4.68 24.26
C LYS A 355 26.53 -5.86 23.69
N ILE A 356 26.92 -6.29 22.51
CA ILE A 356 26.30 -7.39 21.77
C ILE A 356 27.39 -8.33 21.30
N ARG A 357 27.18 -9.64 21.48
CA ARG A 357 28.11 -10.68 21.05
C ARG A 357 27.54 -11.48 19.90
N PHE A 358 28.22 -11.41 18.77
CA PHE A 358 27.94 -12.22 17.58
C PHE A 358 28.84 -13.45 17.55
N THR A 359 28.26 -14.60 17.16
CA THR A 359 28.95 -15.90 17.06
C THR A 359 28.93 -16.39 15.61
N GLY A 360 30.05 -16.90 15.12
CA GLY A 360 30.17 -17.39 13.73
C GLY A 360 31.55 -17.89 13.43
N SER A 361 31.75 -18.42 12.22
CA SER A 361 33.02 -18.99 11.78
C SER A 361 34.06 -17.96 11.35
N THR A 362 33.64 -16.74 10.99
CA THR A 362 34.51 -15.69 10.49
C THR A 362 34.70 -14.63 11.57
N PRO A 363 35.88 -14.57 12.23
CA PRO A 363 36.15 -13.56 13.25
C PRO A 363 36.26 -12.16 12.63
N TYR A 364 35.83 -11.17 13.37
CA TYR A 364 36.01 -9.78 13.00
C TYR A 364 37.48 -9.37 13.09
N THR A 365 37.89 -8.56 12.12
CA THR A 365 39.18 -7.85 12.15
C THR A 365 38.94 -6.37 11.80
N GLU A 366 39.71 -5.47 12.41
CA GLU A 366 39.55 -4.01 12.18
C GLU A 366 39.83 -3.57 10.73
N THR A 367 40.34 -4.47 9.90
CA THR A 367 40.51 -4.23 8.46
C THR A 367 39.21 -4.24 7.67
N PHE A 368 38.16 -4.86 8.21
CA PHE A 368 36.84 -4.87 7.58
C PHE A 368 36.16 -3.52 7.79
N LYS A 369 35.92 -2.81 6.71
CA LYS A 369 35.19 -1.55 6.74
C LYS A 369 33.76 -1.74 6.31
N VAL A 370 32.84 -1.33 7.15
CA VAL A 370 31.43 -1.21 6.81
C VAL A 370 31.27 -0.15 5.73
N LYS A 371 30.44 -0.44 4.74
CA LYS A 371 30.09 0.52 3.70
C LYS A 371 29.10 1.53 4.27
N GLU A 372 29.49 2.80 4.27
CA GLU A 372 28.55 3.88 4.61
C GLU A 372 27.47 4.02 3.53
N ARG A 373 26.24 4.14 3.97
CA ARG A 373 25.04 4.33 3.16
C ARG A 373 24.24 5.47 3.77
N PRO A 374 24.70 6.72 3.65
CA PRO A 374 24.00 7.84 4.25
C PRO A 374 22.57 7.87 3.72
N TYR A 375 21.63 8.01 4.65
CA TYR A 375 20.24 8.15 4.30
C TYR A 375 20.05 9.49 3.58
N THR A 376 19.57 9.42 2.35
CA THR A 376 19.12 10.59 1.60
C THR A 376 17.61 10.56 1.54
N ARG A 377 16.98 11.51 2.21
CA ARG A 377 15.55 11.73 2.05
C ARG A 377 15.28 12.07 0.58
N PHE A 378 14.35 11.38 -0.05
CA PHE A 378 13.74 11.93 -1.25
C PHE A 378 13.05 13.23 -0.83
N GLU A 379 13.62 14.35 -1.24
CA GLU A 379 12.95 15.63 -1.06
C GLU A 379 11.60 15.52 -1.75
N THR A 380 10.52 15.57 -0.99
CA THR A 380 9.23 15.93 -1.57
C THR A 380 9.47 17.24 -2.29
N PRO A 381 9.21 17.34 -3.61
CA PRO A 381 9.47 18.59 -4.31
C PRO A 381 8.86 19.72 -3.49
N THR A 382 9.71 20.58 -2.99
CA THR A 382 9.24 21.83 -2.36
C THR A 382 8.30 22.46 -3.37
N LYS A 383 7.14 22.94 -2.91
CA LYS A 383 6.22 23.73 -3.73
C LYS A 383 7.04 24.77 -4.50
N THR A 384 7.39 24.41 -5.71
CA THR A 384 7.85 25.37 -6.67
C THR A 384 6.58 25.80 -7.41
N ASP A 385 6.40 27.11 -7.62
CA ASP A 385 5.38 27.67 -8.50
C ASP A 385 5.52 27.18 -9.95
N ASN A 386 6.18 26.05 -10.15
CA ASN A 386 6.48 25.45 -11.43
C ASN A 386 5.27 24.69 -11.95
N LEU A 387 4.87 25.04 -13.12
CA LEU A 387 3.89 24.30 -13.90
C LEU A 387 4.36 22.86 -14.09
N GLN A 388 3.53 21.91 -13.71
CA GLN A 388 3.74 20.48 -13.90
C GLN A 388 2.76 19.96 -14.94
N THR A 389 3.16 18.92 -15.66
CA THR A 389 2.31 18.27 -16.65
C THR A 389 1.85 16.93 -16.09
N PHE A 390 0.54 16.70 -16.13
CA PHE A 390 -0.14 15.47 -15.75
C PHE A 390 -0.83 14.91 -16.99
N GLY A 391 -0.95 13.63 -17.08
CA GLY A 391 -1.53 12.92 -18.24
C GLY A 391 -0.87 11.57 -18.40
N PRO A 392 0.37 11.51 -18.93
CA PRO A 392 1.05 10.25 -19.13
C PRO A 392 1.10 9.42 -17.83
N ASN A 393 0.52 8.19 -17.94
CA ASN A 393 0.34 7.24 -16.83
C ASN A 393 -0.54 7.72 -15.65
N ASN A 394 -1.33 8.79 -15.72
CA ASN A 394 -2.37 9.14 -14.74
C ASN A 394 -3.58 8.21 -14.84
N PRO A 395 -4.30 7.95 -13.72
CA PRO A 395 -5.52 7.15 -13.74
C PRO A 395 -6.56 7.72 -14.69
N THR A 396 -7.22 6.84 -15.42
CA THR A 396 -8.27 7.20 -16.36
C THR A 396 -9.54 6.41 -16.09
N PHE A 397 -10.68 7.05 -16.38
CA PHE A 397 -12.00 6.45 -16.33
C PHE A 397 -12.73 6.78 -17.63
N CYS A 398 -13.67 5.95 -18.03
CA CYS A 398 -14.50 6.23 -19.19
C CYS A 398 -15.90 5.61 -19.00
N SER A 399 -16.86 6.11 -19.74
CA SER A 399 -18.21 5.52 -19.80
C SER A 399 -18.21 4.17 -20.54
N SER A 400 -17.36 4.04 -21.57
CA SER A 400 -17.13 2.81 -22.33
C SER A 400 -15.80 2.83 -23.06
N SER A 401 -15.34 1.66 -23.54
CA SER A 401 -14.20 1.52 -24.45
C SER A 401 -14.55 0.60 -25.60
N ALA A 402 -14.21 0.99 -26.82
CA ALA A 402 -14.24 0.10 -27.97
C ALA A 402 -13.14 -0.99 -27.81
N ASN A 403 -13.34 -2.14 -28.44
CA ASN A 403 -12.39 -3.23 -28.35
C ASN A 403 -10.99 -2.80 -28.86
N GLY A 404 -9.97 -3.00 -28.03
CA GLY A 404 -8.60 -2.60 -28.33
C GLY A 404 -8.29 -1.09 -28.11
N HIS A 405 -9.22 -0.30 -27.56
CA HIS A 405 -9.07 1.15 -27.35
C HIS A 405 -9.36 1.57 -25.91
N SER A 406 -8.54 1.06 -24.99
CA SER A 406 -8.67 1.30 -23.55
C SER A 406 -8.59 2.78 -23.17
N SER A 407 -9.27 3.16 -22.07
CA SER A 407 -9.16 4.51 -21.50
C SER A 407 -7.72 4.93 -21.19
N ALA A 408 -6.88 3.99 -20.79
CA ALA A 408 -5.48 4.25 -20.47
C ALA A 408 -4.66 4.72 -21.67
N PHE A 409 -5.03 4.34 -22.89
CA PHE A 409 -4.33 4.74 -24.11
C PHE A 409 -4.39 6.24 -24.40
N ALA A 410 -5.30 6.97 -23.79
CA ALA A 410 -5.32 8.43 -23.87
C ALA A 410 -4.43 9.12 -22.82
N ALA A 411 -3.67 8.33 -22.05
CA ALA A 411 -2.76 8.80 -21.00
C ALA A 411 -1.56 7.84 -20.77
N ASP A 412 -1.10 7.14 -21.79
CA ASP A 412 0.06 6.23 -21.73
C ASP A 412 1.35 6.87 -22.27
N GLY A 413 1.23 8.04 -22.92
CA GLY A 413 2.36 8.75 -23.52
C GLY A 413 2.78 8.20 -24.88
N ASP A 414 2.02 7.25 -25.46
CA ASP A 414 2.25 6.70 -26.80
C ASP A 414 1.26 7.33 -27.80
N GLU A 415 1.75 8.14 -28.73
CA GLU A 415 0.92 8.81 -29.75
C GLU A 415 0.36 7.83 -30.81
N SER A 416 0.76 6.56 -30.81
CA SER A 416 0.23 5.54 -31.72
C SER A 416 -1.01 4.82 -31.17
N THR A 417 -1.29 4.96 -29.89
CA THR A 417 -2.48 4.41 -29.22
C THR A 417 -3.55 5.48 -29.01
N TYR A 418 -4.80 5.06 -28.81
CA TYR A 418 -5.87 5.98 -28.47
C TYR A 418 -7.05 5.28 -27.80
N TRP A 419 -7.73 5.99 -26.90
CA TRP A 419 -9.05 5.58 -26.41
C TRP A 419 -10.13 5.92 -27.43
N GLN A 420 -11.14 5.06 -27.53
CA GLN A 420 -12.35 5.29 -28.29
C GLN A 420 -13.57 4.78 -27.54
N ALA A 421 -14.63 5.58 -27.48
CA ALA A 421 -15.91 5.14 -26.91
C ALA A 421 -16.54 4.03 -27.77
N SER A 422 -17.31 3.13 -27.15
CA SER A 422 -18.13 2.15 -27.86
C SER A 422 -19.22 2.83 -28.68
N GLU A 423 -19.59 2.26 -29.82
CA GLU A 423 -20.57 2.84 -30.75
C GLU A 423 -21.92 3.18 -30.10
N ASN A 424 -22.38 2.38 -29.17
CA ASN A 424 -23.68 2.51 -28.50
C ASN A 424 -23.62 3.24 -27.16
N ASP A 425 -22.50 3.89 -26.84
CA ASP A 425 -22.36 4.63 -25.59
C ASP A 425 -23.11 5.97 -25.66
N PRO A 426 -24.13 6.20 -24.84
CA PRO A 426 -24.86 7.46 -24.83
C PRO A 426 -24.08 8.60 -24.15
N GLU A 427 -23.10 8.29 -23.27
CA GLU A 427 -22.36 9.29 -22.50
C GLU A 427 -21.07 9.73 -23.18
N ARG A 428 -20.35 8.80 -23.81
CA ARG A 428 -19.09 9.02 -24.53
C ARG A 428 -18.13 9.90 -23.77
N SER A 429 -17.88 9.55 -22.50
CA SER A 429 -17.08 10.35 -21.59
C SER A 429 -15.78 9.65 -21.21
N TRP A 430 -14.72 10.46 -21.07
CA TRP A 430 -13.42 10.06 -20.60
C TRP A 430 -12.95 11.02 -19.51
N THR A 431 -12.29 10.53 -18.46
CA THR A 431 -11.88 11.33 -17.31
C THR A 431 -10.46 10.96 -16.91
N LEU A 432 -9.61 11.98 -16.71
CA LEU A 432 -8.29 11.88 -16.10
C LEU A 432 -8.38 12.22 -14.61
N ASP A 433 -7.74 11.44 -13.76
CA ASP A 433 -7.44 11.79 -12.37
C ASP A 433 -5.97 12.24 -12.28
N THR A 434 -5.72 13.50 -12.01
CA THR A 434 -4.38 14.03 -11.80
C THR A 434 -3.82 13.68 -10.43
N GLU A 435 -4.62 12.95 -9.60
CA GLU A 435 -4.32 12.47 -8.25
C GLU A 435 -4.00 13.57 -7.23
N LYS A 436 -3.78 14.76 -7.69
CA LYS A 436 -3.53 15.97 -6.90
C LYS A 436 -4.47 17.07 -7.34
N GLY A 437 -4.90 17.89 -6.41
CA GLY A 437 -5.56 19.13 -6.74
C GLY A 437 -4.59 20.05 -7.51
N LEU A 438 -5.03 20.60 -8.62
CA LEU A 438 -4.25 21.50 -9.44
C LEU A 438 -4.95 22.86 -9.59
N SER A 439 -4.18 23.93 -9.54
CA SER A 439 -4.55 25.19 -10.20
C SER A 439 -4.20 25.05 -11.68
N ILE A 440 -5.21 24.72 -12.49
CA ILE A 440 -5.02 24.36 -13.90
C ILE A 440 -4.76 25.61 -14.74
N ARG A 441 -3.78 25.52 -15.65
CA ARG A 441 -3.42 26.59 -16.58
C ARG A 441 -3.75 26.25 -18.02
N HIS A 442 -3.45 25.01 -18.43
CA HIS A 442 -3.70 24.53 -19.80
C HIS A 442 -4.15 23.08 -19.78
N ILE A 443 -4.96 22.72 -20.78
CA ILE A 443 -5.32 21.34 -21.07
C ILE A 443 -5.01 21.12 -22.56
N ARG A 444 -4.13 20.14 -22.85
CA ARG A 444 -3.84 19.68 -24.20
C ARG A 444 -4.63 18.41 -24.47
N ILE A 445 -5.32 18.35 -25.57
CA ILE A 445 -6.02 17.15 -26.03
C ILE A 445 -5.52 16.84 -27.43
N ALA A 446 -5.07 15.62 -27.68
CA ALA A 446 -4.73 15.11 -28.99
C ALA A 446 -5.76 14.07 -29.43
N PHE A 447 -6.09 14.09 -30.72
CA PHE A 447 -7.06 13.22 -31.36
C PHE A 447 -6.37 12.33 -32.41
N PRO A 448 -6.87 11.11 -32.69
CA PRO A 448 -6.22 10.17 -33.59
C PRO A 448 -6.22 10.58 -35.05
N ASP A 449 -7.13 11.45 -35.45
CA ASP A 449 -7.24 11.94 -36.82
C ASP A 449 -7.62 13.44 -36.90
N LEU A 450 -7.42 14.05 -38.06
CA LEU A 450 -7.78 15.44 -38.31
C LEU A 450 -9.28 15.54 -38.65
N ALA A 451 -10.10 15.87 -37.63
CA ALA A 451 -11.54 15.90 -37.75
C ALA A 451 -12.20 16.98 -36.87
N PRO A 452 -13.47 17.34 -37.08
CA PRO A 452 -14.18 18.28 -36.23
C PRO A 452 -14.75 17.56 -34.99
N TYR A 453 -13.94 17.40 -33.96
CA TYR A 453 -14.38 16.84 -32.67
C TYR A 453 -15.27 17.81 -31.92
N GLN A 454 -16.42 17.33 -31.45
CA GLN A 454 -17.39 18.08 -30.67
C GLN A 454 -17.46 17.52 -29.27
N TYR A 455 -17.08 18.32 -28.27
CA TYR A 455 -16.96 17.88 -26.91
C TYR A 455 -17.08 19.03 -25.91
N LYS A 456 -17.28 18.73 -24.65
CA LYS A 456 -17.11 19.62 -23.51
C LYS A 456 -16.02 19.13 -22.59
N VAL A 457 -15.35 20.05 -21.91
CA VAL A 457 -14.35 19.78 -20.90
C VAL A 457 -14.84 20.30 -19.56
N GLU A 458 -14.82 19.46 -18.54
CA GLU A 458 -15.25 19.80 -17.19
C GLU A 458 -14.16 19.39 -16.20
N VAL A 459 -14.04 20.14 -15.10
CA VAL A 459 -13.08 19.85 -14.02
C VAL A 459 -13.81 19.73 -12.69
N SER A 460 -13.27 18.91 -11.81
CA SER A 460 -13.84 18.66 -10.49
C SER A 460 -12.73 18.35 -9.46
N MET A 461 -12.97 18.65 -8.20
CA MET A 461 -12.14 18.20 -7.09
C MET A 461 -12.58 16.85 -6.49
N ASP A 462 -13.87 16.50 -6.65
CA ASP A 462 -14.53 15.39 -5.91
C ASP A 462 -15.30 14.42 -6.82
N ARG A 463 -15.37 14.66 -8.13
CA ARG A 463 -16.17 13.91 -9.12
C ARG A 463 -17.70 14.10 -9.00
N GLU A 464 -18.16 14.90 -8.08
CA GLU A 464 -19.59 15.19 -7.87
C GLU A 464 -19.93 16.59 -8.41
N HIS A 465 -19.10 17.58 -8.10
CA HIS A 465 -19.29 18.97 -8.51
C HIS A 465 -18.36 19.32 -9.67
N TRP A 466 -18.93 19.59 -10.83
CA TRP A 466 -18.20 19.83 -12.08
C TRP A 466 -18.31 21.27 -12.53
N SER A 467 -17.20 21.87 -12.91
CA SER A 467 -17.10 23.20 -13.51
C SER A 467 -16.74 23.09 -14.98
N LEU A 468 -17.55 23.71 -15.85
CA LEU A 468 -17.33 23.68 -17.29
C LEU A 468 -16.14 24.59 -17.68
N ILE A 469 -15.24 24.05 -18.47
CA ILE A 469 -14.21 24.77 -19.22
C ILE A 469 -14.80 25.11 -20.62
N PRO A 470 -14.17 25.98 -21.44
CA PRO A 470 -14.72 26.36 -22.73
C PRO A 470 -15.32 25.22 -23.52
N ASP A 471 -16.57 25.43 -23.94
CA ASP A 471 -17.40 24.46 -24.63
C ASP A 471 -17.04 24.38 -26.13
N GLN A 472 -16.75 23.17 -26.61
CA GLN A 472 -16.46 22.86 -28.00
C GLN A 472 -17.59 22.05 -28.69
N THR A 473 -18.81 22.04 -28.12
CA THR A 473 -19.91 21.22 -28.62
C THR A 473 -20.36 21.62 -30.03
N ASN A 474 -20.05 22.82 -30.46
CA ASN A 474 -20.37 23.33 -31.80
C ASN A 474 -19.14 23.44 -32.71
N ASN A 475 -18.04 22.80 -32.39
CA ASN A 475 -16.81 22.87 -33.17
C ASN A 475 -17.03 22.30 -34.59
N LYS A 476 -16.61 23.05 -35.61
CA LYS A 476 -16.64 22.67 -37.03
C LYS A 476 -15.25 22.65 -37.66
N GLN A 477 -14.22 22.98 -36.87
CA GLN A 477 -12.85 23.02 -37.37
C GLN A 477 -12.23 21.63 -37.24
N ASN A 478 -11.53 21.23 -38.29
CA ASN A 478 -10.71 20.02 -38.23
C ASN A 478 -9.50 20.27 -37.34
N GLU A 479 -9.33 19.46 -36.33
CA GLU A 479 -8.18 19.52 -35.42
C GLU A 479 -7.75 18.10 -35.01
N ASN A 480 -6.45 17.91 -34.82
CA ASN A 480 -5.89 16.72 -34.22
C ASN A 480 -5.17 17.04 -32.90
N ILE A 481 -4.96 18.31 -32.57
CA ILE A 481 -4.45 18.78 -31.29
C ILE A 481 -5.21 20.06 -30.92
N ARG A 482 -5.67 20.08 -29.66
CA ARG A 482 -6.28 21.28 -29.07
C ARG A 482 -5.56 21.67 -27.78
N MET A 483 -5.16 22.94 -27.71
CA MET A 483 -4.67 23.55 -26.48
C MET A 483 -5.75 24.49 -25.93
N ILE A 484 -6.26 24.17 -24.75
CA ILE A 484 -7.26 24.97 -24.04
C ILE A 484 -6.52 25.75 -22.95
N GLN A 485 -6.61 27.09 -23.04
CA GLN A 485 -6.15 27.96 -21.97
C GLN A 485 -7.26 28.09 -20.92
N VAL A 486 -6.94 27.73 -19.68
CA VAL A 486 -7.90 27.75 -18.57
C VAL A 486 -7.82 29.10 -17.86
N VAL A 487 -8.97 29.67 -17.55
CA VAL A 487 -9.07 30.96 -16.83
C VAL A 487 -8.41 30.82 -15.44
N PRO A 488 -7.60 31.80 -14.99
CA PRO A 488 -6.99 31.77 -13.66
C PRO A 488 -8.02 31.57 -12.54
N GLY A 489 -7.66 30.72 -11.57
CA GLY A 489 -8.51 30.41 -10.41
C GLY A 489 -9.31 29.12 -10.53
N ILE A 490 -9.31 28.48 -11.68
CA ILE A 490 -9.92 27.15 -11.85
C ILE A 490 -9.03 26.10 -11.18
N GLN A 491 -9.64 25.33 -10.29
CA GLN A 491 -9.02 24.24 -9.59
C GLN A 491 -9.73 22.93 -9.92
N GLY A 492 -8.95 21.85 -10.05
CA GLY A 492 -9.49 20.52 -10.31
C GLY A 492 -8.45 19.43 -10.09
N ARG A 493 -8.93 18.28 -9.67
CA ARG A 493 -8.19 17.01 -9.65
C ARG A 493 -8.61 16.14 -10.82
N PHE A 494 -9.88 16.18 -11.18
CA PHE A 494 -10.44 15.39 -12.27
C PHE A 494 -10.72 16.28 -13.47
N VAL A 495 -10.36 15.81 -14.67
CA VAL A 495 -10.64 16.47 -15.93
C VAL A 495 -11.45 15.50 -16.78
N ARG A 496 -12.71 15.85 -17.07
CA ARG A 496 -13.62 15.04 -17.88
C ARG A 496 -13.82 15.67 -19.25
N ILE A 497 -13.73 14.83 -20.30
CA ILE A 497 -14.04 15.18 -21.68
C ILE A 497 -15.26 14.35 -22.09
N SER A 498 -16.35 15.01 -22.46
CA SER A 498 -17.59 14.36 -22.89
C SER A 498 -17.89 14.75 -24.33
N PHE A 499 -17.98 13.77 -25.22
CA PHE A 499 -18.20 13.97 -26.63
C PHE A 499 -19.70 14.09 -26.97
N THR A 500 -20.04 15.07 -27.78
CA THR A 500 -21.41 15.33 -28.25
C THR A 500 -21.60 15.05 -29.75
N GLY A 501 -20.48 14.93 -30.49
CA GLY A 501 -20.46 14.61 -31.91
C GLY A 501 -20.39 13.12 -32.21
N GLU A 502 -20.24 12.78 -33.48
CA GLU A 502 -20.15 11.38 -33.94
C GLU A 502 -18.86 10.71 -33.53
N LYS A 503 -17.75 11.47 -33.49
CA LYS A 503 -16.43 10.96 -33.09
C LYS A 503 -16.20 11.15 -31.60
N ALA A 504 -15.74 10.08 -30.94
CA ALA A 504 -15.39 10.08 -29.53
C ALA A 504 -14.12 9.23 -29.32
N ALA A 505 -12.95 9.86 -29.53
CA ALA A 505 -11.65 9.23 -29.42
C ALA A 505 -10.60 10.25 -28.96
N ILE A 506 -9.60 9.80 -28.20
CA ILE A 506 -8.52 10.63 -27.66
C ILE A 506 -7.20 9.85 -27.75
N THR A 507 -6.18 10.46 -28.32
CA THR A 507 -4.81 9.90 -28.35
C THR A 507 -4.04 10.25 -27.08
N ASP A 508 -4.12 11.51 -26.62
CA ASP A 508 -3.36 11.97 -25.46
C ASP A 508 -4.03 13.15 -24.77
N VAL A 509 -4.01 13.19 -23.46
CA VAL A 509 -4.44 14.34 -22.66
C VAL A 509 -3.35 14.74 -21.68
N GLN A 510 -3.00 16.02 -21.71
CA GLN A 510 -2.07 16.61 -20.75
C GLN A 510 -2.75 17.78 -20.03
N VAL A 511 -2.71 17.75 -18.72
CA VAL A 511 -3.17 18.83 -17.85
C VAL A 511 -1.97 19.52 -17.25
N ILE A 512 -1.84 20.80 -17.46
CA ILE A 512 -0.70 21.62 -17.05
C ILE A 512 -1.17 22.59 -15.98
N GLY A 513 -0.57 22.53 -14.81
CA GLY A 513 -0.95 23.36 -13.67
C GLY A 513 0.05 23.31 -12.51
N THR A 514 -0.24 24.05 -11.48
CA THR A 514 0.49 24.01 -10.20
C THR A 514 -0.29 23.20 -9.18
N VAL A 515 0.40 22.33 -8.45
CA VAL A 515 -0.22 21.55 -7.38
C VAL A 515 -0.69 22.47 -6.25
N ILE A 516 -1.93 22.27 -5.82
CA ILE A 516 -2.48 22.91 -4.62
C ILE A 516 -2.58 21.89 -3.50
N ASP A 517 -2.43 22.35 -2.25
CA ASP A 517 -2.52 21.50 -1.05
C ASP A 517 -3.94 21.05 -0.79
#